data_83c75be067bdefc10690f1482c356964
#
_entry.id   83c75be067bdefc10690f1482c356964
#
_cell.length_a   1.000
_cell.length_b   1.000
_cell.length_c   1.000
_cell.angle_alpha   90.00
_cell.angle_beta   90.00
_cell.angle_gamma   90.00
#
_symmetry.space_group_name_H-M   'P 1'
#
loop_
_entity.id
_entity.type
_entity.pdbx_description
1 polymer ?
#
loop_
_entity_poly.entity_id
_entity_poly.type
_entity_poly.pdbx_seq_one_letter_code
_entity_poly.pdbx_strand_id
1 'polypeptide(L)'
;MTLDGVKAKLELDRKKFFLGKRSLHTVNTNQENYTLNPYFVTGFVDGDGSFMALVVKSKSKKRWGVSLRFSFCLHKKDRPLLEQIQIFFKGVGGITDGIDDLVQYNVSAIADIIHVVIPHFEKYPLLTQKYSDFRLFKSIAELVYNKEHLTEEGLNKVLSLKASLNKGLSLNLKQSFPPLGIIAIERPKVSEDSIINPYWIAGSRGVRLKVLFI
;
A
#
# COMPACT_ATOMS: atom_id res chain seq x y z
N MET A 1 26.86 -6.97 11.40
CA MET A 1 26.75 -7.29 9.96
C MET A 1 27.18 -6.05 9.19
N THR A 2 28.18 -6.15 8.34
CA THR A 2 28.67 -5.00 7.56
C THR A 2 27.69 -4.70 6.39
N LEU A 3 27.68 -3.44 5.94
CA LEU A 3 26.83 -2.99 4.81
C LEU A 3 27.06 -3.84 3.54
N ASP A 4 28.30 -4.29 3.33
CA ASP A 4 28.68 -5.16 2.21
C ASP A 4 28.12 -6.57 2.32
N GLY A 5 28.04 -7.13 3.53
CA GLY A 5 27.40 -8.42 3.77
C GLY A 5 25.90 -8.40 3.49
N VAL A 6 25.23 -7.27 3.79
CA VAL A 6 23.80 -7.08 3.49
C VAL A 6 23.58 -6.89 1.98
N LYS A 7 24.46 -6.13 1.30
CA LYS A 7 24.42 -5.99 -0.17
C LYS A 7 24.62 -7.33 -0.88
N ALA A 8 25.62 -8.10 -0.47
CA ALA A 8 25.91 -9.42 -1.04
C ALA A 8 24.75 -10.39 -0.85
N LYS A 9 24.13 -10.40 0.33
CA LYS A 9 22.95 -11.23 0.60
C LYS A 9 21.73 -10.80 -0.21
N LEU A 10 21.50 -9.50 -0.35
CA LEU A 10 20.43 -8.94 -1.19
C LEU A 10 20.64 -9.26 -2.68
N GLU A 11 21.89 -9.22 -3.18
CA GLU A 11 22.20 -9.62 -4.56
C GLU A 11 22.07 -11.13 -4.77
N LEU A 12 22.45 -11.95 -3.79
CA LEU A 12 22.29 -13.39 -3.85
C LEU A 12 20.81 -13.80 -3.86
N ASP A 13 20.01 -13.17 -3.02
CA ASP A 13 18.56 -13.38 -2.96
C ASP A 13 17.89 -12.90 -4.26
N ARG A 14 18.40 -11.83 -4.85
CA ARG A 14 17.98 -11.31 -6.14
C ARG A 14 18.33 -12.25 -7.31
N LYS A 15 19.56 -12.79 -7.34
CA LYS A 15 20.00 -13.79 -8.35
C LYS A 15 19.19 -15.08 -8.24
N LYS A 16 18.94 -15.59 -7.04
CA LYS A 16 18.09 -16.76 -6.81
C LYS A 16 16.66 -16.52 -7.28
N PHE A 17 16.11 -15.33 -7.08
CA PHE A 17 14.80 -14.91 -7.58
C PHE A 17 14.68 -14.97 -9.10
N PHE A 18 15.72 -14.51 -9.84
CA PHE A 18 15.74 -14.53 -11.31
C PHE A 18 16.14 -15.87 -11.92
N LEU A 19 16.94 -16.70 -11.24
CA LEU A 19 17.39 -18.00 -11.72
C LEU A 19 16.33 -19.12 -11.58
N GLY A 20 15.34 -18.95 -10.70
CA GLY A 20 14.25 -19.92 -10.51
C GLY A 20 13.31 -20.13 -11.71
N LYS A 21 13.51 -19.42 -12.83
CA LYS A 21 12.68 -19.53 -14.06
C LYS A 21 13.30 -20.33 -15.23
N ARG A 22 14.46 -20.98 -15.03
CA ARG A 22 15.04 -21.87 -16.07
C ARG A 22 15.21 -23.27 -15.51
N SER A 23 14.17 -24.02 -15.46
CA SER A 23 14.13 -25.48 -15.66
C SER A 23 12.74 -26.03 -15.31
N LEU A 24 11.97 -26.35 -16.29
CA LEU A 24 10.92 -27.38 -16.20
C LEU A 24 11.67 -28.73 -16.25
N HIS A 25 11.68 -29.41 -15.18
CA HIS A 25 11.74 -30.84 -14.87
C HIS A 25 12.68 -31.12 -13.71
N THR A 26 12.09 -31.59 -12.71
CA THR A 26 12.37 -32.41 -11.53
C THR A 26 11.87 -31.71 -10.27
N VAL A 27 10.78 -32.26 -9.77
CA VAL A 27 10.24 -31.97 -8.44
C VAL A 27 11.28 -32.40 -7.42
N ASN A 28 11.92 -31.45 -6.76
CA ASN A 28 12.67 -31.72 -5.54
C ASN A 28 12.08 -30.87 -4.43
N THR A 29 11.44 -31.53 -3.48
CA THR A 29 10.67 -31.04 -2.34
C THR A 29 11.54 -30.39 -1.27
N ASN A 30 12.15 -29.25 -1.59
CA ASN A 30 12.69 -28.31 -0.59
C ASN A 30 12.41 -26.89 -1.08
N GLN A 31 11.12 -26.50 -1.19
CA GLN A 31 10.73 -25.10 -1.23
C GLN A 31 10.90 -24.55 0.19
N GLU A 32 12.09 -24.01 0.49
CA GLU A 32 12.18 -22.98 1.51
C GLU A 32 11.18 -21.89 1.13
N ASN A 33 10.14 -21.72 1.95
CA ASN A 33 9.14 -20.67 1.81
C ASN A 33 9.86 -19.32 1.91
N TYR A 34 10.28 -18.77 0.76
CA TYR A 34 10.89 -17.45 0.67
C TYR A 34 9.78 -16.41 0.89
N THR A 35 9.55 -16.08 2.15
CA THR A 35 8.68 -14.95 2.50
C THR A 35 9.48 -13.66 2.37
N LEU A 36 8.90 -12.64 1.72
CA LEU A 36 9.51 -11.31 1.65
C LEU A 36 9.78 -10.77 3.05
N ASN A 37 10.92 -10.08 3.21
CA ASN A 37 11.21 -9.41 4.47
C ASN A 37 10.17 -8.29 4.71
N PRO A 38 9.54 -8.20 5.89
CA PRO A 38 8.52 -7.19 6.17
C PRO A 38 8.99 -5.75 5.95
N TYR A 39 10.23 -5.43 6.34
CA TYR A 39 10.78 -4.09 6.10
C TYR A 39 11.01 -3.80 4.61
N PHE A 40 11.31 -4.82 3.80
CA PHE A 40 11.36 -4.67 2.35
C PHE A 40 10.00 -4.27 1.80
N VAL A 41 8.94 -4.94 2.23
CA VAL A 41 7.56 -4.62 1.81
C VAL A 41 7.20 -3.21 2.24
N THR A 42 7.50 -2.80 3.49
CA THR A 42 7.26 -1.43 3.96
C THR A 42 8.03 -0.41 3.12
N GLY A 43 9.32 -0.62 2.86
CA GLY A 43 10.11 0.27 2.01
C GLY A 43 9.58 0.36 0.59
N PHE A 44 9.13 -0.78 0.02
CA PHE A 44 8.50 -0.80 -1.29
C PHE A 44 7.20 0.02 -1.32
N VAL A 45 6.37 -0.06 -0.27
CA VAL A 45 5.17 0.76 -0.12
C VAL A 45 5.53 2.24 0.02
N ASP A 46 6.55 2.57 0.80
CA ASP A 46 7.02 3.96 0.92
C ASP A 46 7.47 4.55 -0.43
N GLY A 47 8.00 3.72 -1.35
CA GLY A 47 8.32 4.12 -2.72
C GLY A 47 7.07 4.25 -3.60
N ASP A 48 6.36 3.17 -3.82
CA ASP A 48 5.40 3.00 -4.91
C ASP A 48 3.98 2.63 -4.47
N GLY A 49 3.73 2.43 -3.16
CA GLY A 49 2.40 2.11 -2.64
C GLY A 49 1.47 3.32 -2.58
N SER A 50 0.18 3.06 -2.54
CA SER A 50 -0.86 4.10 -2.44
C SER A 50 -1.97 3.67 -1.48
N PHE A 51 -2.33 4.59 -0.56
CA PHE A 51 -3.49 4.49 0.32
C PHE A 51 -4.56 5.47 -0.17
N MET A 52 -5.69 4.97 -0.61
CA MET A 52 -6.71 5.77 -1.28
C MET A 52 -8.07 5.59 -0.60
N ALA A 53 -8.75 6.71 -0.32
CA ALA A 53 -10.15 6.74 0.07
C ALA A 53 -10.96 7.49 -0.98
N LEU A 54 -12.01 6.86 -1.49
CA LEU A 54 -12.93 7.40 -2.47
C LEU A 54 -14.28 7.64 -1.79
N VAL A 55 -14.81 8.85 -1.95
CA VAL A 55 -16.15 9.20 -1.50
C VAL A 55 -16.95 9.58 -2.74
N VAL A 56 -17.97 8.78 -3.05
CA VAL A 56 -18.76 8.95 -4.27
C VAL A 56 -20.25 8.87 -3.97
N LYS A 57 -21.05 9.65 -4.68
CA LYS A 57 -22.51 9.59 -4.57
C LYS A 57 -23.02 8.38 -5.35
N SER A 58 -23.70 7.48 -4.66
CA SER A 58 -24.34 6.33 -5.31
C SER A 58 -25.48 6.82 -6.21
N LYS A 59 -25.46 6.43 -7.49
CA LYS A 59 -26.53 6.78 -8.44
C LYS A 59 -27.89 6.19 -8.07
N SER A 60 -27.87 4.96 -7.51
CA SER A 60 -29.10 4.21 -7.19
C SER A 60 -29.67 4.50 -5.80
N LYS A 61 -28.81 4.76 -4.80
CA LYS A 61 -29.21 4.88 -3.40
C LYS A 61 -29.33 6.31 -2.87
N LYS A 62 -29.04 7.33 -3.70
CA LYS A 62 -29.00 8.76 -3.30
C LYS A 62 -28.13 9.03 -2.05
N ARG A 63 -27.29 8.09 -1.64
CA ARG A 63 -26.39 8.17 -0.48
C ARG A 63 -24.93 8.25 -0.93
N TRP A 64 -24.10 8.84 -0.10
CA TRP A 64 -22.66 8.83 -0.28
C TRP A 64 -22.10 7.48 0.15
N GLY A 65 -21.24 6.90 -0.69
CA GLY A 65 -20.51 5.68 -0.39
C GLY A 65 -19.03 6.00 -0.17
N VAL A 66 -18.41 5.28 0.75
CA VAL A 66 -16.99 5.35 1.02
C VAL A 66 -16.36 4.02 0.64
N SER A 67 -15.31 4.04 -0.16
CA SER A 67 -14.52 2.87 -0.49
C SER A 67 -13.04 3.15 -0.30
N LEU A 68 -12.31 2.13 0.14
CA LEU A 68 -10.87 2.21 0.37
C LEU A 68 -10.13 1.31 -0.60
N ARG A 69 -8.91 1.71 -0.91
CA ARG A 69 -8.01 0.91 -1.76
C ARG A 69 -6.57 1.10 -1.29
N PHE A 70 -5.92 -0.02 -1.05
CA PHE A 70 -4.46 -0.12 -0.94
C PHE A 70 -3.94 -0.73 -2.24
N SER A 71 -2.98 -0.09 -2.90
CA SER A 71 -2.57 -0.52 -4.24
C SER A 71 -1.12 -0.20 -4.58
N PHE A 72 -0.60 -0.96 -5.54
CA PHE A 72 0.64 -0.71 -6.26
C PHE A 72 0.38 -0.76 -7.75
N CYS A 73 1.16 0.01 -8.51
CA CYS A 73 1.14 -0.04 -9.96
C CYS A 73 2.57 -0.18 -10.47
N LEU A 74 2.87 -1.25 -11.21
CA LEU A 74 4.19 -1.55 -11.75
C LEU A 74 4.09 -1.87 -13.24
N HIS A 75 5.25 -1.95 -13.90
CA HIS A 75 5.34 -2.49 -15.25
C HIS A 75 5.09 -4.02 -15.24
N LYS A 76 4.47 -4.58 -16.28
CA LYS A 76 4.14 -6.03 -16.40
C LYS A 76 5.33 -6.95 -16.16
N LYS A 77 6.54 -6.55 -16.57
CA LYS A 77 7.76 -7.33 -16.29
C LYS A 77 8.04 -7.54 -14.80
N ASP A 78 7.48 -6.70 -13.94
CA ASP A 78 7.63 -6.78 -12.49
C ASP A 78 6.44 -7.48 -11.79
N ARG A 79 5.49 -8.07 -12.59
CA ARG A 79 4.36 -8.87 -12.07
C ARG A 79 4.78 -9.92 -11.04
N PRO A 80 5.89 -10.68 -11.20
CA PRO A 80 6.30 -11.65 -10.18
C PRO A 80 6.55 -11.07 -8.80
N LEU A 81 6.96 -9.79 -8.71
CA LEU A 81 7.10 -9.11 -7.42
C LEU A 81 5.72 -8.85 -6.79
N LEU A 82 4.72 -8.43 -7.58
CA LEU A 82 3.36 -8.24 -7.08
C LEU A 82 2.73 -9.56 -6.60
N GLU A 83 2.99 -10.66 -7.30
CA GLU A 83 2.54 -12.01 -6.90
C GLU A 83 3.13 -12.41 -5.54
N GLN A 84 4.40 -12.11 -5.30
CA GLN A 84 5.03 -12.36 -3.99
C GLN A 84 4.51 -11.43 -2.90
N ILE A 85 4.24 -10.16 -3.21
CA ILE A 85 3.60 -9.23 -2.28
C ILE A 85 2.19 -9.71 -1.93
N GLN A 86 1.43 -10.23 -2.89
CA GLN A 86 0.11 -10.82 -2.64
C GLN A 86 0.22 -12.03 -1.69
N ILE A 87 1.17 -12.93 -1.93
CA ILE A 87 1.44 -14.07 -1.03
C ILE A 87 1.81 -13.55 0.38
N PHE A 88 2.68 -12.55 0.46
CA PHE A 88 3.08 -11.92 1.73
C PHE A 88 1.86 -11.39 2.51
N PHE A 89 0.92 -10.76 1.83
CA PHE A 89 -0.38 -10.33 2.38
C PHE A 89 -1.42 -11.46 2.41
N LYS A 90 -1.00 -12.72 2.60
CA LYS A 90 -1.87 -13.89 2.78
C LYS A 90 -2.82 -14.15 1.60
N GLY A 91 -2.44 -13.75 0.40
CA GLY A 91 -3.24 -13.96 -0.81
C GLY A 91 -4.43 -13.01 -0.98
N VAL A 92 -4.62 -12.03 -0.08
CA VAL A 92 -5.73 -11.07 -0.21
C VAL A 92 -5.50 -10.11 -1.36
N GLY A 93 -6.58 -9.50 -1.85
CA GLY A 93 -6.54 -8.59 -2.98
C GLY A 93 -6.42 -9.30 -4.33
N GLY A 94 -6.26 -8.52 -5.39
CA GLY A 94 -6.19 -9.02 -6.76
C GLY A 94 -5.11 -8.30 -7.57
N ILE A 95 -4.57 -9.01 -8.56
CA ILE A 95 -3.63 -8.47 -9.54
C ILE A 95 -4.36 -8.38 -10.89
N THR A 96 -4.39 -7.18 -11.46
CA THR A 96 -5.07 -6.89 -12.74
C THR A 96 -4.12 -6.23 -13.72
N ASP A 97 -4.26 -6.57 -14.99
CA ASP A 97 -3.56 -5.88 -16.05
C ASP A 97 -4.20 -4.50 -16.30
N GLY A 98 -3.37 -3.48 -16.42
CA GLY A 98 -3.73 -2.13 -16.78
C GLY A 98 -3.41 -1.80 -18.24
N ILE A 99 -3.51 -0.53 -18.60
CA ILE A 99 -3.11 0.01 -19.91
C ILE A 99 -1.58 0.24 -19.90
N ASP A 100 -0.97 0.36 -21.07
CA ASP A 100 0.45 0.74 -21.27
C ASP A 100 1.45 -0.15 -20.52
N ASP A 101 1.28 -1.48 -20.63
CA ASP A 101 2.13 -2.46 -19.97
C ASP A 101 2.23 -2.32 -18.44
N LEU A 102 1.22 -1.75 -17.83
CA LEU A 102 1.09 -1.69 -16.38
C LEU A 102 0.39 -2.94 -15.81
N VAL A 103 0.72 -3.26 -14.58
CA VAL A 103 0.04 -4.27 -13.77
C VAL A 103 -0.19 -3.68 -12.38
N GLN A 104 -1.37 -3.92 -11.84
CA GLN A 104 -1.78 -3.33 -10.57
C GLN A 104 -2.20 -4.41 -9.58
N TYR A 105 -1.68 -4.33 -8.35
CA TYR A 105 -2.18 -5.06 -7.19
C TYR A 105 -3.09 -4.15 -6.39
N ASN A 106 -4.26 -4.66 -5.99
CA ASN A 106 -5.27 -3.90 -5.25
C ASN A 106 -5.87 -4.73 -4.12
N VAL A 107 -5.97 -4.13 -2.93
CA VAL A 107 -6.79 -4.62 -1.81
C VAL A 107 -7.87 -3.59 -1.54
N SER A 108 -9.14 -3.98 -1.67
CA SER A 108 -10.29 -3.09 -1.48
C SER A 108 -11.36 -3.63 -0.53
N ALA A 109 -11.33 -4.93 -0.21
CA ALA A 109 -12.21 -5.49 0.80
C ALA A 109 -11.84 -4.93 2.18
N ILE A 110 -12.81 -4.31 2.87
CA ILE A 110 -12.56 -3.62 4.14
C ILE A 110 -12.04 -4.59 5.22
N ALA A 111 -12.51 -5.82 5.25
CA ALA A 111 -12.02 -6.83 6.17
C ALA A 111 -10.53 -7.15 5.95
N ASP A 112 -10.09 -7.28 4.69
CA ASP A 112 -8.69 -7.55 4.35
C ASP A 112 -7.79 -6.36 4.71
N ILE A 113 -8.29 -5.13 4.50
CA ILE A 113 -7.59 -3.91 4.89
C ILE A 113 -7.38 -3.89 6.40
N ILE A 114 -8.44 -4.13 7.19
CA ILE A 114 -8.40 -4.09 8.67
C ILE A 114 -7.56 -5.23 9.25
N HIS A 115 -7.71 -6.46 8.73
CA HIS A 115 -7.11 -7.64 9.37
C HIS A 115 -5.76 -8.06 8.80
N VAL A 116 -5.38 -7.55 7.62
CA VAL A 116 -4.13 -7.95 6.96
C VAL A 116 -3.22 -6.74 6.68
N VAL A 117 -3.73 -5.70 6.01
CA VAL A 117 -2.90 -4.57 5.58
C VAL A 117 -2.52 -3.67 6.76
N ILE A 118 -3.48 -3.22 7.55
CA ILE A 118 -3.24 -2.30 8.69
C ILE A 118 -2.28 -2.89 9.72
N PRO A 119 -2.44 -4.14 10.19
CA PRO A 119 -1.53 -4.73 11.19
C PRO A 119 -0.08 -4.81 10.71
N HIS A 120 0.16 -4.98 9.41
CA HIS A 120 1.51 -4.97 8.87
C HIS A 120 2.20 -3.61 9.10
N PHE A 121 1.55 -2.50 8.73
CA PHE A 121 2.15 -1.17 8.85
C PHE A 121 2.15 -0.62 10.29
N GLU A 122 1.35 -1.17 11.18
CA GLU A 122 1.45 -0.91 12.62
C GLU A 122 2.71 -1.54 13.21
N LYS A 123 3.02 -2.77 12.80
CA LYS A 123 4.20 -3.49 13.26
C LYS A 123 5.49 -3.06 12.56
N TYR A 124 5.42 -2.67 11.31
CA TYR A 124 6.52 -2.24 10.46
C TYR A 124 6.20 -0.88 9.85
N PRO A 125 6.38 0.21 10.60
CA PRO A 125 5.90 1.53 10.21
C PRO A 125 6.62 2.09 8.98
N LEU A 126 5.86 2.85 8.19
CA LEU A 126 6.35 3.65 7.09
C LEU A 126 7.23 4.79 7.63
N LEU A 127 8.26 5.16 6.88
CA LEU A 127 9.25 6.15 7.31
C LEU A 127 9.18 7.47 6.51
N THR A 128 8.31 7.55 5.51
CA THR A 128 8.11 8.75 4.69
C THR A 128 6.81 9.47 5.03
N GLN A 129 6.51 10.55 4.31
CA GLN A 129 5.22 11.25 4.39
C GLN A 129 4.01 10.32 4.16
N LYS A 130 4.24 9.14 3.59
CA LYS A 130 3.20 8.13 3.40
C LYS A 130 2.71 7.52 4.72
N TYR A 131 3.50 7.61 5.80
CA TYR A 131 3.04 7.31 7.15
C TYR A 131 1.80 8.12 7.54
N SER A 132 1.83 9.43 7.25
CA SER A 132 0.68 10.31 7.54
C SER A 132 -0.56 9.88 6.75
N ASP A 133 -0.39 9.55 5.47
CA ASP A 133 -1.49 9.06 4.63
C ASP A 133 -2.02 7.71 5.13
N PHE A 134 -1.14 6.80 5.57
CA PHE A 134 -1.53 5.53 6.19
C PHE A 134 -2.36 5.74 7.47
N ARG A 135 -1.95 6.65 8.36
CA ARG A 135 -2.68 6.94 9.60
C ARG A 135 -4.09 7.46 9.32
N LEU A 136 -4.23 8.39 8.38
CA LEU A 136 -5.53 8.92 7.95
C LEU A 136 -6.37 7.82 7.28
N PHE A 137 -5.76 7.02 6.42
CA PHE A 137 -6.40 5.88 5.77
C PHE A 137 -6.92 4.86 6.79
N LYS A 138 -6.10 4.52 7.83
CA LYS A 138 -6.50 3.63 8.92
C LYS A 138 -7.75 4.17 9.63
N SER A 139 -7.75 5.44 10.05
CA SER A 139 -8.91 6.03 10.72
C SER A 139 -10.18 5.99 9.86
N ILE A 140 -10.05 6.23 8.54
CA ILE A 140 -11.20 6.07 7.63
C ILE A 140 -11.63 4.60 7.54
N ALA A 141 -10.68 3.66 7.50
CA ALA A 141 -10.98 2.24 7.44
C ALA A 141 -11.77 1.75 8.65
N GLU A 142 -11.40 2.20 9.85
CA GLU A 142 -12.10 1.91 11.09
C GLU A 142 -13.55 2.43 11.07
N LEU A 143 -13.77 3.69 10.64
CA LEU A 143 -15.11 4.26 10.47
C LEU A 143 -15.97 3.46 9.46
N VAL A 144 -15.34 2.98 8.38
CA VAL A 144 -16.04 2.19 7.37
C VAL A 144 -16.34 0.78 7.88
N TYR A 145 -15.41 0.15 8.57
CA TYR A 145 -15.57 -1.20 9.13
C TYR A 145 -16.68 -1.23 10.18
N ASN A 146 -16.74 -0.23 11.06
CA ASN A 146 -17.76 -0.05 12.09
C ASN A 146 -19.09 0.47 11.52
N LYS A 147 -19.17 0.74 10.20
CA LYS A 147 -20.35 1.32 9.52
C LYS A 147 -20.74 2.74 10.01
N GLU A 148 -19.89 3.41 10.77
CA GLU A 148 -20.10 4.77 11.25
C GLU A 148 -20.25 5.78 10.09
N HIS A 149 -19.54 5.56 8.97
CA HIS A 149 -19.64 6.36 7.74
C HIS A 149 -21.04 6.42 7.11
N LEU A 150 -21.99 5.61 7.60
CA LEU A 150 -23.37 5.61 7.14
C LEU A 150 -24.21 6.70 7.81
N THR A 151 -23.75 7.26 8.92
CA THR A 151 -24.36 8.41 9.60
C THR A 151 -23.80 9.71 9.01
N GLU A 152 -24.53 10.82 9.18
CA GLU A 152 -24.09 12.14 8.73
C GLU A 152 -22.81 12.56 9.47
N GLU A 153 -22.78 12.37 10.79
CA GLU A 153 -21.60 12.67 11.61
C GLU A 153 -20.37 11.85 11.18
N GLY A 154 -20.54 10.54 10.99
CA GLY A 154 -19.46 9.65 10.57
C GLY A 154 -18.99 9.97 9.16
N LEU A 155 -19.87 10.34 8.24
CA LEU A 155 -19.49 10.81 6.90
C LEU A 155 -18.69 12.12 6.98
N ASN A 156 -19.09 13.06 7.82
CA ASN A 156 -18.34 14.31 8.05
C ASN A 156 -16.94 14.05 8.62
N LYS A 157 -16.79 13.10 9.55
CA LYS A 157 -15.46 12.63 10.02
C LYS A 157 -14.62 12.08 8.89
N VAL A 158 -15.20 11.21 8.03
CA VAL A 158 -14.51 10.67 6.85
C VAL A 158 -14.06 11.79 5.91
N LEU A 159 -14.89 12.79 5.64
CA LEU A 159 -14.58 13.93 4.76
C LEU A 159 -13.44 14.78 5.35
N SER A 160 -13.44 15.02 6.67
CA SER A 160 -12.36 15.76 7.36
C SER A 160 -11.02 15.03 7.29
N LEU A 161 -11.01 13.71 7.49
CA LEU A 161 -9.82 12.87 7.29
C LEU A 161 -9.37 12.86 5.83
N LYS A 162 -10.31 12.72 4.90
CA LYS A 162 -10.06 12.72 3.46
C LYS A 162 -9.51 14.07 2.97
N ALA A 163 -9.90 15.19 3.59
CA ALA A 163 -9.39 16.53 3.25
C ALA A 163 -7.86 16.62 3.44
N SER A 164 -7.29 15.84 4.38
CA SER A 164 -5.85 15.80 4.65
C SER A 164 -5.14 14.60 4.01
N LEU A 165 -5.89 13.64 3.45
CA LEU A 165 -5.34 12.44 2.81
C LEU A 165 -4.91 12.73 1.36
N ASN A 166 -3.66 12.44 1.00
CA ASN A 166 -3.10 12.63 -0.35
C ASN A 166 -3.35 14.07 -0.89
N LYS A 167 -4.06 14.17 -2.01
CA LYS A 167 -4.41 15.45 -2.66
C LYS A 167 -5.66 16.12 -2.09
N GLY A 168 -6.22 15.59 -1.00
CA GLY A 168 -7.41 16.14 -0.36
C GLY A 168 -8.73 15.83 -1.09
N LEU A 169 -9.71 16.74 -0.94
CA LEU A 169 -11.03 16.61 -1.53
C LEU A 169 -11.00 17.03 -3.01
N SER A 170 -11.70 16.27 -3.87
CA SER A 170 -11.94 16.64 -5.25
C SER A 170 -12.86 17.89 -5.33
N LEU A 171 -12.82 18.58 -6.46
CA LEU A 171 -13.69 19.75 -6.69
C LEU A 171 -15.18 19.40 -6.52
N ASN A 172 -15.60 18.25 -7.00
CA ASN A 172 -16.98 17.78 -6.87
C ASN A 172 -17.38 17.58 -5.40
N LEU A 173 -16.49 17.02 -4.56
CA LEU A 173 -16.76 16.88 -3.13
C LEU A 173 -16.83 18.25 -2.44
N LYS A 174 -15.93 19.17 -2.77
CA LYS A 174 -15.95 20.54 -2.21
C LYS A 174 -17.24 21.29 -2.54
N GLN A 175 -17.78 21.08 -3.75
CA GLN A 175 -19.05 21.68 -4.18
C GLN A 175 -20.27 21.02 -3.53
N SER A 176 -20.20 19.72 -3.27
CA SER A 176 -21.32 18.96 -2.68
C SER A 176 -21.44 19.13 -1.17
N PHE A 177 -20.34 19.48 -0.51
CA PHE A 177 -20.27 19.70 0.94
C PHE A 177 -19.73 21.12 1.18
N PRO A 178 -20.59 22.08 1.55
CA PRO A 178 -20.15 23.45 1.83
C PRO A 178 -19.11 23.48 2.95
N PRO A 179 -18.17 24.45 2.93
CA PRO A 179 -16.98 24.46 3.78
C PRO A 179 -17.23 24.58 5.29
N LEU A 180 -18.46 24.84 5.72
CA LEU A 180 -18.84 25.08 7.11
C LEU A 180 -18.81 23.84 8.03
N GLY A 181 -18.58 22.63 7.50
CA GLY A 181 -18.56 21.41 8.33
C GLY A 181 -17.32 20.51 8.15
N ILE A 182 -16.47 20.76 7.14
CA ILE A 182 -15.29 19.94 6.90
C ILE A 182 -14.04 20.68 7.33
N ILE A 183 -13.51 20.31 8.48
CA ILE A 183 -12.23 20.81 8.99
C ILE A 183 -11.17 19.77 8.68
N ALA A 184 -10.16 20.15 7.86
CA ALA A 184 -9.02 19.28 7.59
C ALA A 184 -8.27 18.98 8.89
N ILE A 185 -8.00 17.70 9.12
CA ILE A 185 -7.29 17.24 10.32
C ILE A 185 -5.79 17.47 10.10
N GLU A 186 -5.08 17.87 11.14
CA GLU A 186 -3.62 17.99 11.10
C GLU A 186 -3.02 16.61 10.72
N ARG A 187 -2.09 16.62 9.76
CA ARG A 187 -1.43 15.39 9.33
C ARG A 187 -0.52 14.85 10.42
N PRO A 188 -0.64 13.55 10.78
CA PRO A 188 0.27 12.92 11.75
C PRO A 188 1.73 13.10 11.31
N LYS A 189 2.59 13.50 12.23
CA LYS A 189 4.02 13.69 11.94
C LYS A 189 4.73 12.33 11.83
N VAL A 190 5.72 12.27 10.98
CA VAL A 190 6.64 11.14 10.88
C VAL A 190 7.65 11.26 12.03
N SER A 191 7.97 10.13 12.68
CA SER A 191 9.01 10.13 13.72
C SER A 191 10.39 10.32 13.08
N GLU A 192 11.16 11.28 13.60
CA GLU A 192 12.53 11.54 13.15
C GLU A 192 13.54 10.50 13.69
N ASP A 193 13.19 9.80 14.79
CA ASP A 193 14.04 8.83 15.47
C ASP A 193 13.98 7.41 14.89
N SER A 194 13.45 7.25 13.70
CA SER A 194 13.26 5.92 13.10
C SER A 194 14.58 5.30 12.67
N ILE A 195 14.96 4.17 13.26
CA ILE A 195 16.12 3.39 12.82
C ILE A 195 15.83 2.81 11.44
N ILE A 196 16.61 3.23 10.44
CA ILE A 196 16.45 2.79 9.07
C ILE A 196 16.95 1.35 8.93
N ASN A 197 16.04 0.43 8.65
CA ASN A 197 16.37 -0.96 8.39
C ASN A 197 16.94 -1.12 6.96
N PRO A 198 18.07 -1.85 6.74
CA PRO A 198 18.65 -2.04 5.39
C PRO A 198 17.68 -2.64 4.37
N TYR A 199 16.78 -3.52 4.79
CA TYR A 199 15.74 -4.07 3.90
C TYR A 199 14.73 -3.01 3.47
N TRP A 200 14.43 -2.03 4.33
CA TRP A 200 13.58 -0.90 3.94
C TRP A 200 14.22 -0.08 2.81
N ILE A 201 15.54 0.20 2.89
CA ILE A 201 16.26 0.89 1.82
C ILE A 201 16.19 0.09 0.51
N ALA A 202 16.37 -1.24 0.58
CA ALA A 202 16.28 -2.11 -0.58
C ALA A 202 14.88 -2.08 -1.22
N GLY A 203 13.82 -2.07 -0.41
CA GLY A 203 12.44 -1.95 -0.86
C GLY A 203 12.17 -0.61 -1.52
N SER A 204 12.49 0.50 -0.86
CA SER A 204 12.20 1.86 -1.34
C SER A 204 12.92 2.24 -2.63
N ARG A 205 14.06 1.61 -2.92
CA ARG A 205 14.84 1.80 -4.16
C ARG A 205 14.57 0.73 -5.23
N GLY A 206 13.83 -0.33 -4.90
CA GLY A 206 13.70 -1.55 -5.70
C GLY A 206 13.19 -1.33 -7.13
N VAL A 207 12.35 -0.33 -7.35
CA VAL A 207 11.80 0.00 -8.67
C VAL A 207 12.63 1.06 -9.40
N ARG A 208 13.19 2.04 -8.68
CA ARG A 208 13.97 3.14 -9.29
C ARG A 208 15.35 2.73 -9.78
N LEU A 209 15.99 1.70 -9.20
CA LEU A 209 17.31 1.23 -9.64
C LEU A 209 17.31 0.62 -11.04
N LYS A 210 16.16 0.20 -11.57
CA LYS A 210 16.08 -0.31 -12.96
C LYS A 210 16.12 0.77 -14.03
N VAL A 211 15.86 2.04 -13.68
CA VAL A 211 15.86 3.17 -14.63
C VAL A 211 17.27 3.74 -14.84
N LEU A 212 18.22 3.42 -13.97
CA LEU A 212 19.60 3.94 -14.03
C LEU A 212 20.61 3.01 -14.74
N PHE A 213 20.17 1.84 -15.22
CA PHE A 213 21.03 0.85 -15.90
C PHE A 213 20.45 0.36 -17.23
N ILE A 214 19.83 1.27 -18.00
CA ILE A 214 19.56 1.08 -19.45
C ILE A 214 20.30 2.20 -20.20
#